data_d8e1ecca2c9be74183dc62ed5262d10c
#
_entry.id   d8e1ecca2c9be74183dc62ed5262d10c
#
_cell.length_a   1.000
_cell.length_b   1.000
_cell.length_c   1.000
_cell.angle_alpha   90.00
_cell.angle_beta   90.00
_cell.angle_gamma   90.00
#
_symmetry.space_group_name_H-M   'P 1'
#
loop_
_entity.id
_entity.type
_entity.pdbx_description
1 polymer ?
#
loop_
_entity_poly.entity_id
_entity_poly.type
_entity_poly.pdbx_seq_one_letter_code
_entity_poly.pdbx_strand_id
1 'polypeptide(L)'
;MTRWIAVLALAGLAAPAWAQQQIGAYYAQIGREDMFNSSGVRLGDLGAILQQDRANYHRFGIRHAGDDSDRVFADPATRAQIPALYARGPREPLIERIVLQGNTLGILVVVCGRGGRPDYLVINFADGDSYRGC
;
A
#
# COMPACT_ATOMS: atom_id res chain seq x y z
N MET A 1 -57.85 30.10 -21.38
CA MET A 1 -56.38 30.39 -21.39
C MET A 1 -55.72 29.35 -20.53
N THR A 2 -55.19 28.28 -21.13
CA THR A 2 -54.58 27.15 -20.42
C THR A 2 -53.04 27.26 -20.55
N ARG A 3 -52.36 27.61 -19.44
CA ARG A 3 -50.87 27.72 -19.42
C ARG A 3 -50.29 26.33 -19.14
N TRP A 4 -49.63 25.75 -20.12
CA TRP A 4 -48.84 24.53 -19.97
C TRP A 4 -47.46 24.87 -19.35
N ILE A 5 -47.21 24.39 -18.16
CA ILE A 5 -45.86 24.50 -17.55
C ILE A 5 -45.08 23.24 -17.97
N ALA A 6 -44.10 23.43 -18.82
CA ALA A 6 -43.18 22.36 -19.18
C ALA A 6 -42.16 22.18 -18.02
N VAL A 7 -42.23 21.05 -17.32
CA VAL A 7 -41.23 20.65 -16.33
C VAL A 7 -40.09 20.01 -17.08
N LEU A 8 -38.95 20.71 -17.20
CA LEU A 8 -37.69 20.11 -17.66
C LEU A 8 -37.11 19.24 -16.53
N ALA A 9 -37.20 17.93 -16.70
CA ALA A 9 -36.46 16.99 -15.86
C ALA A 9 -34.96 16.99 -16.26
N LEU A 10 -34.11 17.61 -15.43
CA LEU A 10 -32.65 17.43 -15.55
C LEU A 10 -32.31 16.00 -15.08
N ALA A 11 -32.12 15.09 -16.03
CA ALA A 11 -31.49 13.81 -15.76
C ALA A 11 -29.99 14.04 -15.51
N GLY A 12 -29.61 14.14 -14.24
CA GLY A 12 -28.19 14.19 -13.84
C GLY A 12 -27.53 12.86 -14.20
N LEU A 13 -26.61 12.89 -15.16
CA LEU A 13 -25.70 11.79 -15.46
C LEU A 13 -24.75 11.63 -14.25
N ALA A 14 -25.10 10.77 -13.29
CA ALA A 14 -24.17 10.35 -12.26
C ALA A 14 -23.05 9.53 -12.94
N ALA A 15 -21.90 10.13 -13.15
CA ALA A 15 -20.70 9.39 -13.55
C ALA A 15 -20.40 8.34 -12.48
N PRO A 16 -20.05 7.09 -12.84
CA PRO A 16 -19.68 6.08 -11.86
C PRO A 16 -18.45 6.60 -11.11
N ALA A 17 -18.60 6.89 -9.83
CA ALA A 17 -17.49 7.15 -8.95
C ALA A 17 -16.74 5.81 -8.79
N TRP A 18 -15.62 5.68 -9.46
CA TRP A 18 -14.72 4.53 -9.26
C TRP A 18 -14.19 4.59 -7.83
N ALA A 19 -14.85 3.88 -6.93
CA ALA A 19 -14.42 3.81 -5.54
C ALA A 19 -13.03 3.18 -5.46
N GLN A 20 -12.22 3.65 -4.52
CA GLN A 20 -10.96 3.00 -4.15
C GLN A 20 -11.28 1.58 -3.68
N GLN A 21 -10.50 0.61 -4.15
CA GLN A 21 -10.69 -0.78 -3.77
C GLN A 21 -9.34 -1.43 -3.47
N GLN A 22 -9.38 -2.47 -2.68
CA GLN A 22 -8.21 -3.30 -2.46
C GLN A 22 -7.89 -4.07 -3.74
N ILE A 23 -6.70 -3.84 -4.29
CA ILE A 23 -6.20 -4.55 -5.46
C ILE A 23 -5.15 -5.60 -5.12
N GLY A 24 -4.68 -5.61 -3.88
CA GLY A 24 -3.78 -6.62 -3.35
C GLY A 24 -3.55 -6.43 -1.86
N ALA A 25 -3.04 -7.46 -1.22
CA ALA A 25 -2.57 -7.40 0.15
C ALA A 25 -1.52 -8.49 0.36
N TYR A 26 -0.60 -8.27 1.28
CA TYR A 26 0.40 -9.26 1.66
C TYR A 26 0.89 -9.04 3.09
N TYR A 27 1.19 -10.12 3.78
CA TYR A 27 1.94 -10.07 5.02
C TYR A 27 3.43 -9.95 4.73
N ALA A 28 4.13 -9.14 5.52
CA ALA A 28 5.57 -9.02 5.48
C ALA A 28 6.13 -8.99 6.91
N GLN A 29 7.18 -9.75 7.13
CA GLN A 29 7.99 -9.66 8.33
C GLN A 29 9.15 -8.71 8.04
N ILE A 30 9.05 -7.47 8.48
CA ILE A 30 10.14 -6.50 8.32
C ILE A 30 11.29 -6.94 9.22
N GLY A 31 12.36 -7.37 8.59
CA GLY A 31 13.56 -7.84 9.24
C GLY A 31 14.73 -6.87 9.08
N ARG A 32 15.87 -7.23 9.65
CA ARG A 32 17.06 -6.39 9.59
C ARG A 32 17.53 -6.13 8.16
N GLU A 33 17.42 -7.13 7.29
CA GLU A 33 17.86 -7.06 5.89
C GLU A 33 17.09 -6.03 5.09
N ASP A 34 15.83 -5.73 5.48
CA ASP A 34 14.97 -4.77 4.81
C ASP A 34 15.29 -3.32 5.20
N MET A 35 16.02 -3.13 6.31
CA MET A 35 16.37 -1.82 6.85
C MET A 35 17.61 -1.20 6.19
N PHE A 36 18.26 -1.92 5.29
CA PHE A 36 19.44 -1.49 4.57
C PHE A 36 19.25 -1.71 3.07
N ASN A 37 19.76 -0.78 2.25
CA ASN A 37 19.74 -0.98 0.81
C ASN A 37 20.83 -2.01 0.39
N SER A 38 20.86 -2.35 -0.90
CA SER A 38 21.83 -3.31 -1.44
C SER A 38 23.28 -2.85 -1.36
N SER A 39 23.53 -1.57 -1.06
CA SER A 39 24.87 -1.01 -0.79
C SER A 39 25.20 -0.98 0.70
N GLY A 40 24.35 -1.53 1.57
CA GLY A 40 24.55 -1.57 3.02
C GLY A 40 24.26 -0.25 3.74
N VAL A 41 23.64 0.71 3.08
CA VAL A 41 23.24 1.99 3.68
C VAL A 41 21.90 1.83 4.37
N ARG A 42 21.83 2.30 5.63
CA ARG A 42 20.59 2.25 6.41
C ARG A 42 19.51 3.17 5.80
N LEU A 43 18.31 2.63 5.67
CA LEU A 43 17.15 3.37 5.16
C LEU A 43 16.50 4.18 6.28
N GLY A 44 16.10 5.42 5.97
CA GLY A 44 15.62 6.41 6.94
C GLY A 44 14.11 6.61 6.97
N ASP A 45 13.35 5.92 6.10
CA ASP A 45 11.89 6.00 6.09
C ASP A 45 11.25 4.65 5.78
N LEU A 46 10.00 4.48 6.22
CA LEU A 46 9.29 3.21 6.07
C LEU A 46 8.97 2.90 4.60
N GLY A 47 8.69 3.90 3.78
CA GLY A 47 8.45 3.66 2.35
C GLY A 47 9.63 3.03 1.64
N ALA A 48 10.86 3.49 1.92
CA ALA A 48 12.09 2.90 1.40
C ALA A 48 12.33 1.48 1.94
N ILE A 49 12.01 1.24 3.21
CA ILE A 49 12.11 -0.09 3.84
C ILE A 49 11.11 -1.07 3.19
N LEU A 50 9.87 -0.66 2.97
CA LEU A 50 8.87 -1.48 2.28
C LEU A 50 9.30 -1.82 0.84
N GLN A 51 9.92 -0.89 0.14
CA GLN A 51 10.47 -1.14 -1.19
C GLN A 51 11.61 -2.16 -1.12
N GLN A 52 12.50 -2.03 -0.16
CA GLN A 52 13.61 -2.97 0.04
C GLN A 52 13.10 -4.38 0.39
N ASP A 53 12.11 -4.49 1.28
CA ASP A 53 11.46 -5.77 1.59
C ASP A 53 10.95 -6.48 0.33
N ARG A 54 10.22 -5.78 -0.52
CA ARG A 54 9.71 -6.36 -1.77
C ARG A 54 10.82 -6.67 -2.78
N ALA A 55 11.90 -5.89 -2.83
CA ALA A 55 13.07 -6.20 -3.64
C ALA A 55 13.80 -7.43 -3.11
N ASN A 56 13.96 -7.55 -1.81
CA ASN A 56 14.52 -8.72 -1.16
C ASN A 56 13.70 -9.96 -1.50
N TYR A 57 12.38 -9.88 -1.36
CA TYR A 57 11.49 -11.00 -1.64
C TYR A 57 11.52 -11.44 -3.12
N HIS A 58 11.33 -10.49 -4.06
CA HIS A 58 11.13 -10.81 -5.48
C HIS A 58 12.42 -10.89 -6.30
N ARG A 59 13.44 -10.09 -5.96
CA ARG A 59 14.66 -10.00 -6.74
C ARG A 59 15.81 -10.79 -6.13
N PHE A 60 16.01 -10.69 -4.82
CA PHE A 60 17.19 -11.23 -4.16
C PHE A 60 16.95 -12.56 -3.47
N GLY A 61 15.70 -13.02 -3.37
CA GLY A 61 15.36 -14.29 -2.71
C GLY A 61 15.56 -14.26 -1.19
N ILE A 62 15.68 -13.08 -0.59
CA ILE A 62 15.77 -12.90 0.86
C ILE A 62 14.34 -12.80 1.40
N ARG A 63 13.91 -13.82 2.13
CA ARG A 63 12.55 -13.96 2.63
C ARG A 63 12.59 -14.35 4.10
N HIS A 64 11.71 -13.74 4.88
CA HIS A 64 11.50 -14.08 6.28
C HIS A 64 10.33 -15.02 6.46
N ALA A 65 10.31 -15.77 7.55
CA ALA A 65 9.13 -16.52 7.94
C ALA A 65 7.95 -15.55 8.18
N GLY A 66 6.84 -15.78 7.52
CA GLY A 66 5.69 -14.88 7.56
C GLY A 66 5.58 -13.92 6.37
N ASP A 67 6.57 -13.92 5.45
CA ASP A 67 6.45 -13.18 4.20
C ASP A 67 5.53 -13.88 3.22
N ASP A 68 4.59 -13.12 2.67
CA ASP A 68 3.75 -13.57 1.57
C ASP A 68 4.28 -13.08 0.23
N SER A 69 4.01 -13.85 -0.82
CA SER A 69 4.12 -13.38 -2.19
C SER A 69 3.00 -12.40 -2.51
N ASP A 70 3.27 -11.49 -3.43
CA ASP A 70 2.26 -10.61 -4.02
C ASP A 70 2.51 -10.46 -5.53
N ARG A 71 1.43 -10.18 -6.27
CA ARG A 71 1.51 -9.99 -7.71
C ARG A 71 1.76 -8.54 -8.10
N VAL A 72 1.41 -7.59 -7.24
CA VAL A 72 1.48 -6.16 -7.55
C VAL A 72 2.93 -5.70 -7.65
N PHE A 73 3.75 -6.07 -6.66
CA PHE A 73 5.15 -5.64 -6.57
C PHE A 73 6.16 -6.67 -7.08
N ALA A 74 5.70 -7.75 -7.69
CA ALA A 74 6.54 -8.65 -8.47
C ALA A 74 7.16 -7.92 -9.66
N ASP A 75 6.42 -6.99 -10.29
CA ASP A 75 6.92 -6.11 -11.33
C ASP A 75 7.88 -5.04 -10.78
N PRO A 76 9.12 -4.94 -11.31
CA PRO A 76 10.11 -3.98 -10.81
C PRO A 76 9.67 -2.51 -10.93
N ALA A 77 8.98 -2.13 -12.00
CA ALA A 77 8.53 -0.76 -12.22
C ALA A 77 7.44 -0.37 -11.20
N THR A 78 6.50 -1.26 -10.92
CA THR A 78 5.47 -1.06 -9.89
C THR A 78 6.08 -1.03 -8.50
N ARG A 79 7.05 -1.91 -8.21
CA ARG A 79 7.79 -1.94 -6.95
C ARG A 79 8.54 -0.64 -6.68
N ALA A 80 9.10 0.01 -7.71
CA ALA A 80 9.77 1.30 -7.59
C ALA A 80 8.83 2.44 -7.12
N GLN A 81 7.52 2.27 -7.24
CA GLN A 81 6.53 3.25 -6.79
C GLN A 81 6.19 3.15 -5.29
N ILE A 82 6.65 2.12 -4.60
CA ILE A 82 6.28 1.88 -3.19
C ILE A 82 6.48 3.11 -2.29
N PRO A 83 7.62 3.83 -2.31
CA PRO A 83 7.77 5.01 -1.46
C PRO A 83 6.72 6.09 -1.71
N ALA A 84 6.35 6.34 -2.97
CA ALA A 84 5.32 7.30 -3.32
C ALA A 84 3.92 6.81 -2.95
N LEU A 85 3.64 5.51 -3.12
CA LEU A 85 2.37 4.89 -2.71
C LEU A 85 2.19 4.96 -1.18
N TYR A 86 3.24 4.69 -0.43
CA TYR A 86 3.24 4.81 1.02
C TYR A 86 2.99 6.25 1.47
N ALA A 87 3.68 7.21 0.85
CA ALA A 87 3.52 8.64 1.18
C ALA A 87 2.10 9.17 0.95
N ARG A 88 1.35 8.57 0.04
CA ARG A 88 -0.04 8.95 -0.25
C ARG A 88 -1.07 8.29 0.68
N GLY A 89 -0.69 7.23 1.36
CA GLY A 89 -1.58 6.51 2.27
C GLY A 89 -1.64 7.11 3.67
N PRO A 90 -2.54 6.60 4.51
CA PRO A 90 -2.59 6.99 5.91
C PRO A 90 -1.33 6.52 6.64
N ARG A 91 -0.79 7.40 7.48
CA ARG A 91 0.39 7.11 8.29
C ARG A 91 0.01 6.22 9.47
N GLU A 92 0.95 5.36 9.88
CA GLU A 92 0.89 4.59 11.13
C GLU A 92 2.16 4.87 11.96
N PRO A 93 2.13 5.93 12.78
CA PRO A 93 3.33 6.42 13.46
C PRO A 93 3.98 5.39 14.38
N LEU A 94 3.19 4.47 14.95
CA LEU A 94 3.74 3.44 15.84
C LEU A 94 4.56 2.41 15.06
N ILE A 95 4.07 1.95 13.92
CA ILE A 95 4.82 1.04 13.03
C ILE A 95 6.10 1.72 12.56
N GLU A 96 6.01 2.98 12.09
CA GLU A 96 7.18 3.75 11.68
C GLU A 96 8.24 3.80 12.78
N ARG A 97 7.83 4.13 14.00
CA ARG A 97 8.73 4.24 15.15
C ARG A 97 9.41 2.93 15.45
N ILE A 98 8.66 1.82 15.52
CA ILE A 98 9.19 0.50 15.85
C ILE A 98 10.26 0.11 14.82
N VAL A 99 9.94 0.22 13.53
CA VAL A 99 10.83 -0.20 12.44
C VAL A 99 12.06 0.72 12.35
N LEU A 100 11.88 2.04 12.44
CA LEU A 100 12.97 2.99 12.34
C LEU A 100 13.92 2.94 13.55
N GLN A 101 13.47 2.43 14.69
CA GLN A 101 14.34 2.09 15.83
C GLN A 101 15.14 0.81 15.63
N GLY A 102 14.91 0.08 14.53
CA GLY A 102 15.63 -1.16 14.20
C GLY A 102 14.99 -2.44 14.75
N ASN A 103 13.76 -2.36 15.23
CA ASN A 103 13.03 -3.52 15.68
C ASN A 103 12.33 -4.22 14.52
N THR A 104 12.31 -5.55 14.55
CA THR A 104 11.57 -6.36 13.58
C THR A 104 10.08 -6.34 13.89
N LEU A 105 9.24 -6.39 12.86
CA LEU A 105 7.79 -6.30 13.01
C LEU A 105 7.06 -7.00 11.87
N GLY A 106 6.05 -7.82 12.20
CA GLY A 106 5.09 -8.32 11.23
C GLY A 106 4.03 -7.28 10.90
N ILE A 107 3.84 -7.03 9.62
CA ILE A 107 2.85 -6.08 9.10
C ILE A 107 1.97 -6.73 8.04
N LEU A 108 0.78 -6.15 7.84
CA LEU A 108 -0.08 -6.41 6.71
C LEU A 108 -0.14 -5.15 5.83
N VAL A 109 0.33 -5.25 4.62
CA VAL A 109 0.25 -4.18 3.62
C VAL A 109 -0.97 -4.39 2.75
N VAL A 110 -1.87 -3.40 2.72
CA VAL A 110 -3.03 -3.36 1.84
C VAL A 110 -2.74 -2.39 0.71
N VAL A 111 -2.88 -2.87 -0.53
CA VAL A 111 -2.66 -2.06 -1.72
C VAL A 111 -4.01 -1.57 -2.23
N CYS A 112 -4.20 -0.27 -2.18
CA CYS A 112 -5.42 0.39 -2.61
C CYS A 112 -5.24 1.03 -3.97
N GLY A 113 -6.26 0.93 -4.80
CA GLY A 113 -6.19 1.49 -6.14
C GLY A 113 -7.49 1.46 -6.91
N ARG A 114 -7.38 1.72 -8.21
CA ARG A 114 -8.50 1.73 -9.16
C ARG A 114 -8.07 1.05 -10.46
N GLY A 115 -8.96 0.21 -11.02
CA GLY A 115 -8.69 -0.45 -12.30
C GLY A 115 -7.40 -1.26 -12.31
N GLY A 116 -7.04 -1.91 -11.20
CA GLY A 116 -5.83 -2.70 -11.06
C GLY A 116 -4.54 -1.89 -10.90
N ARG A 117 -4.62 -0.56 -10.83
CA ARG A 117 -3.47 0.33 -10.63
C ARG A 117 -3.36 0.75 -9.18
N PRO A 118 -2.20 0.58 -8.54
CA PRO A 118 -1.99 1.01 -7.17
C PRO A 118 -2.02 2.55 -7.08
N ASP A 119 -2.62 3.06 -6.02
CA ASP A 119 -2.79 4.49 -5.76
C ASP A 119 -2.18 4.89 -4.41
N TYR A 120 -2.38 4.07 -3.37
CA TYR A 120 -1.75 4.23 -2.08
C TYR A 120 -1.67 2.90 -1.30
N LEU A 121 -0.91 2.90 -0.23
CA LEU A 121 -0.78 1.77 0.71
C LEU A 121 -1.42 2.10 2.04
N VAL A 122 -2.01 1.08 2.66
CA VAL A 122 -2.42 1.11 4.07
C VAL A 122 -1.62 0.05 4.82
N ILE A 123 -0.89 0.47 5.84
CA ILE A 123 -0.06 -0.42 6.64
C ILE A 123 -0.76 -0.72 7.95
N ASN A 124 -0.88 -2.00 8.26
CA ASN A 124 -1.48 -2.50 9.49
C ASN A 124 -0.49 -3.37 10.25
N PHE A 125 -0.70 -3.53 11.56
CA PHE A 125 -0.07 -4.61 12.30
C PHE A 125 -0.58 -5.97 11.81
N ALA A 126 0.27 -6.98 11.82
CA ALA A 126 -0.09 -8.31 11.35
C ALA A 126 -1.08 -9.06 12.28
N ASP A 127 -1.28 -8.59 13.51
CA ASP A 127 -2.19 -9.18 14.50
C ASP A 127 -3.67 -9.04 14.15
N GLY A 128 -4.02 -8.11 13.27
CA GLY A 128 -5.38 -7.89 12.78
C GLY A 128 -6.32 -7.12 13.71
N ASP A 129 -5.87 -6.74 14.90
CA ASP A 129 -6.75 -6.11 15.93
C ASP A 129 -7.24 -4.70 15.55
N SER A 130 -6.58 -4.03 14.61
CA SER A 130 -6.93 -2.68 14.16
C SER A 130 -6.81 -2.54 12.65
N TYR A 131 -7.34 -3.52 11.93
CA TYR A 131 -7.29 -3.53 10.46
C TYR A 131 -7.95 -2.30 9.85
N ARG A 132 -7.21 -1.66 8.95
CA ARG A 132 -7.71 -0.60 8.07
C ARG A 132 -7.57 -1.05 6.62
N GLY A 133 -8.64 -0.94 5.87
CA GLY A 133 -8.67 -1.21 4.44
C GLY A 133 -8.68 0.07 3.59
N CYS A 134 -9.02 -0.10 2.37
CA CYS A 134 -9.23 1.01 1.45
C CYS A 134 -10.59 1.66 1.70
#